data_ebbf7e8dea8b67f2af043a70e337f650
#
_entry.id   ebbf7e8dea8b67f2af043a70e337f650
#
_cell.length_a   1.000
_cell.length_b   1.000
_cell.length_c   1.000
_cell.angle_alpha   90.00
_cell.angle_beta   90.00
_cell.angle_gamma   90.00
#
_symmetry.space_group_name_H-M   'P 1'
#
loop_
_entity.id
_entity.type
_entity.pdbx_description
1 polymer ?
#
loop_
_entity_poly.entity_id
_entity_poly.type
_entity_poly.pdbx_seq_one_letter_code
_entity_poly.pdbx_strand_id
1 'polypeptide(L)'
;DESTRGFYLRDGGYYFALSDYMDLALLGEIYTKGSWGLSAKSAYRKRYKFSGSFNASYLVTKLGDKGLPDYNLSKDFKVNWTHTQDPKANPYLSFSASVNFSTSSYDRNNQNSLYPNASGYADVNQNTKSSSINITKRFPNNPFTISGTMSINQTTRDSSIAVTLPSMTVTMSRIFPFKRKHPVGKERWYEKISMSYSGTFSNSITTKENLLFKS
;
A
#
# COMPACT_ATOMS: atom_id res chain seq x y z
N ASP A 1 -30.48 -11.52 -0.19
CA ASP A 1 -31.38 -10.95 0.83
C ASP A 1 -30.63 -10.80 2.14
N GLU A 2 -30.83 -9.69 2.78
CA GLU A 2 -30.19 -9.34 4.04
C GLU A 2 -31.20 -8.64 4.96
N SER A 3 -31.34 -9.15 6.17
CA SER A 3 -32.34 -8.63 7.13
C SER A 3 -32.18 -7.14 7.43
N THR A 4 -30.95 -6.63 7.47
CA THR A 4 -30.63 -5.25 7.83
C THR A 4 -30.68 -4.28 6.65
N ARG A 5 -30.23 -4.68 5.45
CA ARG A 5 -30.13 -3.84 4.24
C ARG A 5 -31.13 -4.20 3.13
N GLY A 6 -31.87 -5.29 3.28
CA GLY A 6 -32.90 -5.76 2.36
C GLY A 6 -32.37 -6.57 1.19
N PHE A 7 -33.10 -6.53 0.07
CA PHE A 7 -32.66 -7.16 -1.17
C PHE A 7 -31.48 -6.38 -1.76
N TYR A 8 -30.61 -7.09 -2.47
CA TYR A 8 -29.44 -6.46 -3.08
C TYR A 8 -29.15 -6.99 -4.47
N LEU A 9 -28.54 -6.14 -5.26
CA LEU A 9 -27.87 -6.47 -6.51
C LEU A 9 -26.38 -6.15 -6.32
N ARG A 10 -25.49 -7.14 -6.49
CA ARG A 10 -24.05 -6.97 -6.33
C ARG A 10 -23.29 -7.42 -7.57
N ASP A 11 -22.06 -6.93 -7.68
CA ASP A 11 -21.11 -7.25 -8.74
C ASP A 11 -21.62 -6.93 -10.15
N GLY A 12 -22.60 -6.01 -10.23
CA GLY A 12 -23.00 -5.42 -11.50
C GLY A 12 -22.00 -4.36 -11.95
N GLY A 13 -21.54 -4.42 -13.21
CA GLY A 13 -20.61 -3.42 -13.68
C GLY A 13 -20.04 -3.66 -15.05
N TYR A 14 -18.99 -2.93 -15.35
CA TYR A 14 -18.32 -2.94 -16.63
C TYR A 14 -16.86 -3.35 -16.50
N TYR A 15 -16.40 -4.15 -17.46
CA TYR A 15 -15.01 -4.53 -17.63
C TYR A 15 -14.43 -3.83 -18.86
N PHE A 16 -13.29 -3.18 -18.67
CA PHE A 16 -12.55 -2.47 -19.70
C PHE A 16 -11.17 -3.11 -19.89
N ALA A 17 -10.90 -3.63 -21.05
CA ALA A 17 -9.55 -4.00 -21.48
C ALA A 17 -8.85 -2.72 -21.97
N LEU A 18 -8.19 -2.00 -21.05
CA LEU A 18 -7.57 -0.70 -21.36
C LEU A 18 -6.36 -0.85 -22.28
N SER A 19 -5.62 -1.94 -22.16
CA SER A 19 -4.48 -2.28 -23.02
C SER A 19 -4.13 -3.76 -22.86
N ASP A 20 -3.17 -4.24 -23.68
CA ASP A 20 -2.62 -5.61 -23.56
C ASP A 20 -1.95 -5.88 -22.20
N TYR A 21 -1.75 -4.86 -21.39
CA TYR A 21 -1.02 -4.94 -20.12
C TYR A 21 -1.84 -4.54 -18.92
N MET A 22 -3.06 -4.02 -19.10
CA MET A 22 -3.86 -3.43 -18.03
C MET A 22 -5.35 -3.60 -18.31
N ASP A 23 -6.08 -4.03 -17.31
CA ASP A 23 -7.55 -4.08 -17.29
C ASP A 23 -8.12 -3.17 -16.20
N LEU A 24 -9.41 -2.93 -16.26
CA LEU A 24 -10.17 -2.21 -15.25
C LEU A 24 -11.60 -2.78 -15.19
N ALA A 25 -12.00 -3.25 -14.03
CA ALA A 25 -13.38 -3.62 -13.72
C ALA A 25 -13.99 -2.58 -12.77
N LEU A 26 -15.07 -1.96 -13.17
CA LEU A 26 -15.89 -1.08 -12.33
C LEU A 26 -17.14 -1.85 -11.93
N LEU A 27 -17.30 -2.10 -10.63
CA LEU A 27 -18.40 -2.89 -10.08
C LEU A 27 -19.20 -2.04 -9.11
N GLY A 28 -20.51 -2.22 -9.13
CA GLY A 28 -21.43 -1.56 -8.22
C GLY A 28 -22.26 -2.56 -7.43
N GLU A 29 -22.70 -2.13 -6.26
CA GLU A 29 -23.68 -2.83 -5.45
C GLU A 29 -24.71 -1.87 -4.91
N ILE A 30 -25.97 -2.29 -4.90
CA ILE A 30 -27.10 -1.51 -4.40
C ILE A 30 -27.99 -2.39 -3.52
N TYR A 31 -28.55 -1.77 -2.51
CA TYR A 31 -29.44 -2.40 -1.54
C TYR A 31 -30.75 -1.63 -1.45
N THR A 32 -31.88 -2.32 -1.30
CA THR A 32 -33.21 -1.72 -1.32
C THR A 32 -33.46 -0.71 -0.18
N LYS A 33 -32.76 -0.85 0.94
CA LYS A 33 -32.86 0.10 2.08
C LYS A 33 -31.89 1.29 1.95
N GLY A 34 -31.28 1.50 0.78
CA GLY A 34 -30.51 2.72 0.44
C GLY A 34 -29.02 2.64 0.73
N SER A 35 -28.47 1.47 1.08
CA SER A 35 -27.02 1.24 1.07
C SER A 35 -26.55 1.03 -0.37
N TRP A 36 -25.32 1.43 -0.67
CA TRP A 36 -24.71 1.22 -1.99
C TRP A 36 -23.18 1.20 -1.89
N GLY A 37 -22.55 0.61 -2.88
CA GLY A 37 -21.10 0.56 -2.96
C GLY A 37 -20.60 0.60 -4.40
N LEU A 38 -19.38 1.09 -4.55
CA LEU A 38 -18.63 1.09 -5.80
C LEU A 38 -17.26 0.48 -5.57
N SER A 39 -16.80 -0.33 -6.50
CA SER A 39 -15.46 -0.86 -6.48
C SER A 39 -14.81 -0.78 -7.86
N ALA A 40 -13.53 -0.45 -7.87
CA ALA A 40 -12.67 -0.46 -9.04
C ALA A 40 -11.57 -1.49 -8.81
N LYS A 41 -11.45 -2.45 -9.71
CA LYS A 41 -10.41 -3.48 -9.69
C LYS A 41 -9.61 -3.40 -10.97
N SER A 42 -8.30 -3.34 -10.87
CA SER A 42 -7.39 -3.29 -12.00
C SER A 42 -6.22 -4.24 -11.75
N ALA A 43 -5.87 -5.02 -12.74
CA ALA A 43 -4.64 -5.77 -12.77
C ALA A 43 -3.78 -5.26 -13.94
N TYR A 44 -2.49 -5.14 -13.72
CA TYR A 44 -1.56 -4.72 -14.76
C TYR A 44 -0.27 -5.50 -14.69
N ARG A 45 0.23 -5.87 -15.86
CA ARG A 45 1.46 -6.65 -15.98
C ARG A 45 2.15 -6.39 -17.31
N LYS A 46 3.39 -5.96 -17.22
CA LYS A 46 4.28 -5.89 -18.39
C LYS A 46 5.50 -6.75 -18.15
N ARG A 47 5.62 -7.82 -18.93
CA ARG A 47 6.70 -8.82 -18.79
C ARG A 47 8.06 -8.15 -18.79
N TYR A 48 8.93 -8.54 -17.85
CA TYR A 48 10.27 -7.99 -17.61
C TYR A 48 10.29 -6.49 -17.24
N LYS A 49 9.17 -5.89 -16.88
CA LYS A 49 9.11 -4.48 -16.46
C LYS A 49 8.46 -4.31 -15.10
N PHE A 50 7.19 -4.66 -14.97
CA PHE A 50 6.45 -4.51 -13.72
C PHE A 50 5.20 -5.37 -13.71
N SER A 51 4.68 -5.61 -12.50
CA SER A 51 3.36 -6.18 -12.27
C SER A 51 2.74 -5.55 -11.03
N GLY A 52 1.42 -5.56 -10.99
CA GLY A 52 0.70 -5.07 -9.83
C GLY A 52 -0.81 -5.23 -9.98
N SER A 53 -1.49 -4.88 -8.91
CA SER A 53 -2.95 -4.82 -8.86
C SER A 53 -3.38 -3.62 -8.04
N PHE A 54 -4.49 -3.03 -8.41
CA PHE A 54 -5.12 -1.94 -7.70
C PHE A 54 -6.58 -2.27 -7.47
N ASN A 55 -7.02 -2.19 -6.23
CA ASN A 55 -8.41 -2.36 -5.83
C ASN A 55 -8.79 -1.20 -4.93
N ALA A 56 -9.83 -0.46 -5.31
CA ALA A 56 -10.42 0.57 -4.50
C ALA A 56 -11.90 0.31 -4.35
N SER A 57 -12.43 0.42 -3.13
CA SER A 57 -13.84 0.23 -2.83
C SER A 57 -14.34 1.36 -1.95
N TYR A 58 -15.53 1.81 -2.24
CA TYR A 58 -16.25 2.80 -1.44
C TYR A 58 -17.64 2.25 -1.13
N LEU A 59 -18.01 2.25 0.15
CA LEU A 59 -19.25 1.68 0.66
C LEU A 59 -19.99 2.71 1.50
N VAL A 60 -21.25 2.91 1.19
CA VAL A 60 -22.17 3.70 2.00
C VAL A 60 -23.20 2.75 2.62
N THR A 61 -23.08 2.54 3.92
CA THR A 61 -23.99 1.67 4.69
C THR A 61 -25.00 2.50 5.44
N LYS A 62 -26.25 2.29 5.13
CA LYS A 62 -27.38 2.90 5.81
C LYS A 62 -28.12 1.81 6.60
N LEU A 63 -28.23 1.99 7.91
CA LEU A 63 -28.97 1.12 8.82
C LEU A 63 -30.07 1.92 9.49
N GLY A 64 -31.25 1.31 9.65
CA GLY A 64 -32.42 1.96 10.25
C GLY A 64 -33.05 3.03 9.37
N ASP A 65 -34.12 3.61 9.84
CA ASP A 65 -34.87 4.66 9.14
C ASP A 65 -34.51 6.04 9.71
N LYS A 66 -34.43 7.04 8.83
CA LYS A 66 -34.08 8.41 9.19
C LYS A 66 -35.09 8.98 10.20
N GLY A 67 -34.59 9.35 11.37
CA GLY A 67 -35.44 9.88 12.48
C GLY A 67 -35.66 8.88 13.61
N LEU A 68 -35.26 7.63 13.48
CA LEU A 68 -35.27 6.63 14.55
C LEU A 68 -33.91 6.54 15.26
N PRO A 69 -33.87 6.12 16.53
CA PRO A 69 -32.63 6.05 17.31
C PRO A 69 -31.64 5.00 16.81
N ASP A 70 -32.07 4.06 15.98
CA ASP A 70 -31.27 3.01 15.33
C ASP A 70 -30.68 3.45 13.97
N TYR A 71 -30.96 4.68 13.53
CA TYR A 71 -30.39 5.22 12.29
C TYR A 71 -28.88 5.38 12.38
N ASN A 72 -28.18 4.72 11.49
CA ASN A 72 -26.73 4.85 11.34
C ASN A 72 -26.35 4.95 9.86
N LEU A 73 -25.53 5.95 9.54
CA LEU A 73 -24.97 6.15 8.21
C LEU A 73 -23.45 6.09 8.30
N SER A 74 -22.88 5.06 7.73
CA SER A 74 -21.43 4.89 7.63
C SER A 74 -20.96 5.07 6.18
N LYS A 75 -19.82 5.72 6.03
CA LYS A 75 -19.13 5.89 4.75
C LYS A 75 -17.74 5.30 4.91
N ASP A 76 -17.47 4.25 4.19
CA ASP A 76 -16.27 3.45 4.35
C ASP A 76 -15.54 3.32 3.02
N PHE A 77 -14.22 3.27 3.07
CA PHE A 77 -13.41 3.00 1.89
C PHE A 77 -12.27 2.02 2.21
N LYS A 78 -11.82 1.32 1.18
CA LYS A 78 -10.66 0.43 1.23
C LYS A 78 -9.85 0.61 -0.05
N VAL A 79 -8.54 0.69 0.09
CA VAL A 79 -7.60 0.76 -1.02
C VAL A 79 -6.53 -0.29 -0.79
N ASN A 80 -6.40 -1.18 -1.76
CA ASN A 80 -5.32 -2.16 -1.85
C ASN A 80 -4.56 -1.92 -3.14
N TRP A 81 -3.27 -1.67 -3.02
CA TRP A 81 -2.40 -1.51 -4.18
C TRP A 81 -1.12 -2.31 -3.98
N THR A 82 -0.83 -3.17 -4.91
CA THR A 82 0.44 -3.88 -4.97
C THR A 82 1.15 -3.51 -6.26
N HIS A 83 2.44 -3.23 -6.15
CA HIS A 83 3.29 -2.98 -7.31
C HIS A 83 4.66 -3.57 -7.07
N THR A 84 5.17 -4.28 -8.07
CA THR A 84 6.52 -4.81 -8.06
C THR A 84 7.18 -4.53 -9.39
N GLN A 85 8.29 -3.83 -9.36
CA GLN A 85 9.15 -3.63 -10.52
C GLN A 85 10.04 -4.86 -10.71
N ASP A 86 10.14 -5.35 -11.95
CA ASP A 86 11.06 -6.43 -12.30
C ASP A 86 12.52 -5.90 -12.27
N PRO A 87 13.44 -6.56 -11.57
CA PRO A 87 14.85 -6.17 -11.57
C PRO A 87 15.49 -6.10 -12.96
N LYS A 88 14.95 -6.84 -13.93
CA LYS A 88 15.41 -6.81 -15.34
C LYS A 88 15.06 -5.50 -16.05
N ALA A 89 14.06 -4.77 -15.57
CA ALA A 89 13.66 -3.47 -16.15
C ALA A 89 14.72 -2.40 -15.89
N ASN A 90 15.25 -2.36 -14.68
CA ASN A 90 16.33 -1.46 -14.30
C ASN A 90 17.06 -2.04 -13.06
N PRO A 91 18.28 -2.57 -13.21
CA PRO A 91 19.03 -3.15 -12.10
C PRO A 91 19.50 -2.11 -11.07
N TYR A 92 19.46 -0.82 -11.42
CA TYR A 92 19.90 0.27 -10.55
C TYR A 92 18.75 0.98 -9.82
N LEU A 93 17.51 0.69 -10.19
CA LEU A 93 16.32 1.22 -9.55
C LEU A 93 15.37 0.09 -9.21
N SER A 94 15.04 -0.09 -7.94
CA SER A 94 13.97 -0.96 -7.52
C SER A 94 12.85 -0.15 -6.91
N PHE A 95 11.63 -0.48 -7.29
CA PHE A 95 10.42 0.11 -6.75
C PHE A 95 9.42 -0.99 -6.40
N SER A 96 8.91 -0.95 -5.18
CA SER A 96 7.84 -1.83 -4.73
C SER A 96 6.86 -1.09 -3.84
N ALA A 97 5.60 -1.44 -3.95
CA ALA A 97 4.54 -0.90 -3.12
C ALA A 97 3.60 -2.02 -2.69
N SER A 98 3.20 -1.97 -1.43
CA SER A 98 2.16 -2.82 -0.86
C SER A 98 1.32 -1.94 0.05
N VAL A 99 0.21 -1.44 -0.46
CA VAL A 99 -0.71 -0.56 0.25
C VAL A 99 -1.96 -1.34 0.62
N ASN A 100 -2.28 -1.36 1.90
CA ASN A 100 -3.53 -1.90 2.44
C ASN A 100 -4.07 -0.91 3.45
N PHE A 101 -4.97 -0.06 3.01
CA PHE A 101 -5.55 1.00 3.80
C PHE A 101 -7.07 0.99 3.69
N SER A 102 -7.76 1.15 4.82
CA SER A 102 -9.21 1.27 4.84
C SER A 102 -9.67 2.04 6.08
N THR A 103 -10.91 2.53 6.06
CA THR A 103 -11.58 2.96 7.29
C THR A 103 -11.68 1.79 8.28
N SER A 104 -11.60 2.07 9.57
CA SER A 104 -11.62 1.05 10.64
C SER A 104 -12.94 0.28 10.69
N SER A 105 -14.03 0.86 10.18
CA SER A 105 -15.36 0.24 10.10
C SER A 105 -15.63 -0.53 8.81
N TYR A 106 -14.78 -0.37 7.77
CA TYR A 106 -15.02 -0.95 6.44
C TYR A 106 -15.28 -2.46 6.48
N ASP A 107 -14.42 -3.21 7.14
CA ASP A 107 -14.52 -4.68 7.15
C ASP A 107 -15.72 -5.18 7.96
N ARG A 108 -16.17 -4.42 8.95
CA ARG A 108 -17.39 -4.71 9.72
C ARG A 108 -18.67 -4.41 8.92
N ASN A 109 -18.63 -3.39 8.08
CA ASN A 109 -19.78 -2.93 7.29
C ASN A 109 -19.82 -3.61 5.91
N ASN A 110 -18.72 -4.20 5.46
CA ASN A 110 -18.66 -4.92 4.20
C ASN A 110 -19.04 -6.38 4.38
N GLN A 111 -20.19 -6.77 3.89
CA GLN A 111 -20.69 -8.16 3.97
C GLN A 111 -19.92 -9.17 3.13
N ASN A 112 -19.21 -8.74 2.10
CA ASN A 112 -18.33 -9.65 1.35
C ASN A 112 -17.23 -10.22 2.26
N SER A 113 -16.88 -9.54 3.35
CA SER A 113 -15.96 -10.04 4.33
C SER A 113 -16.55 -11.13 5.25
N LEU A 114 -17.86 -11.30 5.24
CA LEU A 114 -18.56 -12.33 6.03
C LEU A 114 -18.79 -13.64 5.26
N TYR A 115 -18.54 -13.67 3.94
CA TYR A 115 -18.73 -14.87 3.12
C TYR A 115 -17.38 -15.52 2.77
N PRO A 116 -17.26 -16.87 2.90
CA PRO A 116 -16.00 -17.60 2.85
C PRO A 116 -15.31 -17.67 1.47
N ASN A 117 -15.87 -17.09 0.42
CA ASN A 117 -15.32 -17.22 -0.93
C ASN A 117 -14.21 -16.22 -1.29
N ALA A 118 -13.87 -15.32 -0.40
CA ALA A 118 -12.75 -14.41 -0.59
C ALA A 118 -12.22 -13.99 0.78
N SER A 119 -11.18 -14.60 1.30
CA SER A 119 -10.40 -14.10 2.46
C SER A 119 -11.20 -13.48 3.65
N GLY A 120 -12.52 -13.66 3.69
CA GLY A 120 -13.45 -12.84 4.43
C GLY A 120 -13.29 -12.84 5.95
N TYR A 121 -13.13 -13.99 6.57
CA TYR A 121 -12.97 -14.04 8.04
C TYR A 121 -11.64 -13.51 8.55
N ALA A 122 -10.60 -13.58 7.72
CA ALA A 122 -9.29 -13.04 8.07
C ALA A 122 -9.30 -11.51 8.14
N ASP A 123 -10.02 -10.86 7.23
CA ASP A 123 -10.08 -9.40 7.16
C ASP A 123 -10.88 -8.79 8.32
N VAL A 124 -11.99 -9.42 8.75
CA VAL A 124 -12.80 -8.93 9.89
C VAL A 124 -12.04 -9.01 11.22
N ASN A 125 -11.21 -10.04 11.38
CA ASN A 125 -10.41 -10.24 12.58
C ASN A 125 -9.05 -9.54 12.55
N GLN A 126 -8.68 -8.93 11.42
CA GLN A 126 -7.40 -8.25 11.28
C GLN A 126 -7.42 -6.90 12.01
N ASN A 127 -6.72 -6.85 13.14
CA ASN A 127 -6.60 -5.62 13.93
C ASN A 127 -5.55 -4.64 13.40
N THR A 128 -4.62 -5.10 12.57
CA THR A 128 -3.53 -4.26 12.03
C THR A 128 -3.46 -4.37 10.53
N LYS A 129 -3.33 -3.22 9.86
CA LYS A 129 -3.08 -3.12 8.43
C LYS A 129 -1.80 -2.36 8.21
N SER A 130 -0.93 -2.90 7.38
CA SER A 130 0.36 -2.30 7.08
C SER A 130 0.45 -1.96 5.60
N SER A 131 0.94 -0.77 5.33
CA SER A 131 1.24 -0.30 3.98
C SER A 131 2.69 0.11 3.91
N SER A 132 3.36 -0.22 2.84
CA SER A 132 4.74 0.20 2.61
C SER A 132 5.00 0.50 1.14
N ILE A 133 5.78 1.52 0.89
CA ILE A 133 6.30 1.88 -0.42
C ILE A 133 7.81 1.99 -0.28
N ASN A 134 8.54 1.24 -1.09
CA ASN A 134 9.99 1.18 -1.05
C ASN A 134 10.57 1.57 -2.40
N ILE A 135 11.56 2.45 -2.38
CA ILE A 135 12.35 2.81 -3.54
C ILE A 135 13.83 2.72 -3.19
N THR A 136 14.60 2.07 -4.03
CA THR A 136 16.06 2.01 -3.85
C THR A 136 16.75 2.34 -5.16
N LYS A 137 17.64 3.31 -5.13
CA LYS A 137 18.45 3.71 -6.27
C LYS A 137 19.92 3.47 -5.98
N ARG A 138 20.58 2.69 -6.84
CA ARG A 138 22.02 2.44 -6.84
C ARG A 138 22.65 3.23 -7.98
N PHE A 139 23.82 3.77 -7.75
CA PHE A 139 24.56 4.51 -8.78
C PHE A 139 25.72 3.63 -9.27
N PRO A 140 25.71 3.17 -10.55
CA PRO A 140 26.68 2.17 -11.04
C PRO A 140 28.12 2.64 -11.00
N ASN A 141 28.36 3.95 -11.12
CA ASN A 141 29.70 4.53 -11.16
C ASN A 141 30.09 5.23 -9.85
N ASN A 142 29.23 5.18 -8.84
CA ASN A 142 29.44 5.80 -7.55
C ASN A 142 29.12 4.81 -6.43
N PRO A 143 29.83 4.86 -5.32
CA PRO A 143 29.62 3.93 -4.21
C PRO A 143 28.33 4.21 -3.41
N PHE A 144 27.46 5.11 -3.89
CA PHE A 144 26.26 5.51 -3.17
C PHE A 144 25.04 4.67 -3.53
N THR A 145 24.24 4.39 -2.50
CA THR A 145 22.90 3.83 -2.61
C THR A 145 21.94 4.68 -1.78
N ILE A 146 20.84 5.07 -2.36
CA ILE A 146 19.78 5.82 -1.68
C ILE A 146 18.56 4.91 -1.60
N SER A 147 18.06 4.70 -0.39
CA SER A 147 16.83 3.96 -0.13
C SER A 147 15.82 4.88 0.55
N GLY A 148 14.58 4.85 0.07
CA GLY A 148 13.46 5.55 0.68
C GLY A 148 12.35 4.56 1.01
N THR A 149 11.80 4.66 2.21
CA THR A 149 10.65 3.86 2.65
C THR A 149 9.59 4.79 3.21
N MET A 150 8.36 4.58 2.79
CA MET A 150 7.17 5.15 3.40
C MET A 150 6.35 4.01 3.98
N SER A 151 5.89 4.14 5.22
CA SER A 151 5.05 3.12 5.84
C SER A 151 3.90 3.73 6.61
N ILE A 152 2.76 3.06 6.55
CA ILE A 152 1.55 3.37 7.31
C ILE A 152 1.12 2.10 8.01
N ASN A 153 1.04 2.15 9.34
CA ASN A 153 0.52 1.06 10.16
C ASN A 153 -0.76 1.55 10.84
N GLN A 154 -1.86 0.90 10.52
CA GLN A 154 -3.18 1.20 11.03
C GLN A 154 -3.62 0.12 11.99
N THR A 155 -4.09 0.49 13.18
CA THR A 155 -4.74 -0.41 14.14
C THR A 155 -6.22 -0.12 14.15
N THR A 156 -7.03 -1.08 13.67
CA THR A 156 -8.48 -0.89 13.47
C THR A 156 -9.27 -0.87 14.77
N ARG A 157 -8.75 -1.49 15.83
CA ARG A 157 -9.43 -1.59 17.14
C ARG A 157 -9.60 -0.23 17.83
N ASP A 158 -8.59 0.59 17.83
CA ASP A 158 -8.52 1.90 18.46
C ASP A 158 -8.41 3.06 17.46
N SER A 159 -8.58 2.73 16.17
CA SER A 159 -8.51 3.68 15.06
C SER A 159 -7.25 4.53 15.07
N SER A 160 -6.13 3.95 15.48
CA SER A 160 -4.83 4.62 15.49
C SER A 160 -4.06 4.36 14.20
N ILE A 161 -3.34 5.38 13.75
CA ILE A 161 -2.53 5.34 12.54
C ILE A 161 -1.14 5.85 12.87
N ALA A 162 -0.13 5.02 12.63
CA ALA A 162 1.26 5.40 12.68
C ALA A 162 1.81 5.55 11.25
N VAL A 163 2.25 6.75 10.93
CA VAL A 163 2.75 7.11 9.59
C VAL A 163 4.22 7.44 9.69
N THR A 164 5.06 6.77 8.91
CA THR A 164 6.47 7.11 8.74
C THR A 164 6.67 7.63 7.32
N LEU A 165 6.93 8.95 7.21
CA LEU A 165 7.01 9.67 5.94
C LEU A 165 8.03 10.81 6.00
N PRO A 166 9.09 10.75 5.18
CA PRO A 166 9.77 9.58 4.65
C PRO A 166 10.78 9.01 5.66
N SER A 167 11.16 7.75 5.51
CA SER A 167 12.41 7.21 6.04
C SER A 167 13.39 7.06 4.89
N MET A 168 14.48 7.82 4.91
CA MET A 168 15.50 7.81 3.85
C MET A 168 16.84 7.37 4.44
N THR A 169 17.50 6.47 3.73
CA THR A 169 18.85 6.03 4.09
C THR A 169 19.77 6.23 2.90
N VAL A 170 20.87 6.91 3.16
CA VAL A 170 21.95 7.10 2.20
C VAL A 170 23.15 6.30 2.70
N THR A 171 23.58 5.33 1.91
CA THR A 171 24.75 4.52 2.22
C THR A 171 25.83 4.68 1.17
N MET A 172 27.06 4.74 1.62
CA MET A 172 28.25 4.67 0.78
C MET A 172 28.96 3.35 1.07
N SER A 173 29.08 2.50 0.05
CA SER A 173 29.86 1.27 0.18
C SER A 173 31.33 1.57 0.46
N ARG A 174 32.01 0.59 1.06
CA ARG A 174 33.41 0.74 1.43
C ARG A 174 34.25 1.13 0.22
N ILE A 175 34.97 2.24 0.32
CA ILE A 175 35.95 2.71 -0.65
C ILE A 175 37.33 2.77 -0.01
N PHE A 176 38.35 2.63 -0.83
CA PHE A 176 39.75 2.74 -0.45
C PHE A 176 40.36 3.93 -1.18
N PRO A 177 40.25 5.17 -0.63
CA PRO A 177 40.61 6.39 -1.36
C PRO A 177 42.08 6.47 -1.69
N PHE A 178 42.95 5.80 -0.92
CA PHE A 178 44.40 5.83 -1.07
C PHE A 178 44.97 4.59 -1.82
N LYS A 179 44.07 3.72 -2.35
CA LYS A 179 44.52 2.56 -3.08
C LYS A 179 45.08 2.95 -4.44
N ARG A 180 46.34 2.53 -4.74
CA ARG A 180 46.98 2.76 -6.03
C ARG A 180 46.23 2.05 -7.16
N LYS A 181 46.09 2.71 -8.32
CA LYS A 181 45.47 2.14 -9.51
C LYS A 181 46.31 0.97 -10.11
N HIS A 182 47.63 1.05 -9.97
CA HIS A 182 48.58 0.05 -10.45
C HIS A 182 49.52 -0.35 -9.31
N PRO A 183 49.15 -1.32 -8.46
CA PRO A 183 49.97 -1.73 -7.34
C PRO A 183 51.24 -2.48 -7.85
N VAL A 184 52.40 -1.95 -7.52
CA VAL A 184 53.71 -2.60 -7.71
C VAL A 184 54.27 -2.90 -6.33
N GLY A 185 54.52 -4.18 -6.01
CA GLY A 185 55.04 -4.62 -4.71
C GLY A 185 53.94 -4.82 -3.64
N LYS A 186 54.38 -4.93 -2.36
CA LYS A 186 53.48 -5.12 -1.21
C LYS A 186 52.57 -3.92 -0.97
N GLU A 187 51.30 -4.20 -0.55
CA GLU A 187 50.36 -3.13 -0.13
C GLU A 187 50.94 -2.33 1.06
N ARG A 188 50.87 -1.03 0.94
CA ARG A 188 51.30 -0.11 1.99
C ARG A 188 50.14 0.08 3.03
N TRP A 189 50.49 0.44 4.27
CA TRP A 189 49.53 0.57 5.36
C TRP A 189 48.38 1.57 5.06
N TYR A 190 48.63 2.66 4.34
CA TYR A 190 47.63 3.65 3.97
C TYR A 190 46.67 3.15 2.89
N GLU A 191 47.05 2.18 2.08
CA GLU A 191 46.15 1.57 1.08
C GLU A 191 45.03 0.71 1.72
N LYS A 192 45.22 0.34 2.98
CA LYS A 192 44.25 -0.38 3.79
C LYS A 192 43.21 0.55 4.46
N ILE A 193 43.41 1.87 4.41
CA ILE A 193 42.44 2.82 4.94
C ILE A 193 41.19 2.79 4.09
N SER A 194 40.08 2.41 4.69
CA SER A 194 38.77 2.35 4.05
C SER A 194 37.79 3.31 4.67
N MET A 195 36.91 3.86 3.86
CA MET A 195 35.81 4.71 4.30
C MET A 195 34.48 4.10 3.86
N SER A 196 33.49 4.17 4.75
CA SER A 196 32.09 3.89 4.47
C SER A 196 31.23 4.90 5.20
N TYR A 197 30.06 5.18 4.68
CA TYR A 197 29.12 6.13 5.29
C TYR A 197 27.71 5.54 5.28
N SER A 198 26.98 5.78 6.36
CA SER A 198 25.55 5.48 6.44
C SER A 198 24.87 6.60 7.20
N GLY A 199 23.91 7.24 6.59
CA GLY A 199 23.06 8.26 7.18
C GLY A 199 21.60 7.89 7.00
N THR A 200 20.80 8.04 8.06
CA THR A 200 19.36 7.78 8.04
C THR A 200 18.62 9.02 8.51
N PHE A 201 17.60 9.39 7.74
CA PHE A 201 16.63 10.41 8.10
C PHE A 201 15.26 9.73 8.20
N SER A 202 14.55 9.96 9.30
CA SER A 202 13.20 9.41 9.45
C SER A 202 12.30 10.42 10.16
N ASN A 203 11.05 10.52 9.66
CA ASN A 203 9.99 11.30 10.27
C ASN A 203 8.80 10.36 10.54
N SER A 204 8.30 10.35 11.76
CA SER A 204 7.16 9.51 12.14
C SER A 204 6.12 10.31 12.92
N ILE A 205 4.86 10.06 12.59
CA ILE A 205 3.70 10.69 13.22
C ILE A 205 2.73 9.59 13.61
N THR A 206 2.24 9.65 14.85
CA THR A 206 1.18 8.76 15.32
C THR A 206 -0.04 9.60 15.65
N THR A 207 -1.18 9.25 15.07
CA THR A 207 -2.44 10.00 15.25
C THR A 207 -3.64 9.04 15.18
N LYS A 208 -4.82 9.58 15.45
CA LYS A 208 -6.09 8.85 15.25
C LYS A 208 -6.68 9.15 13.88
N GLU A 209 -7.40 8.18 13.32
CA GLU A 209 -8.03 8.27 11.99
C GLU A 209 -8.90 9.53 11.82
N ASN A 210 -9.69 9.86 12.85
CA ASN A 210 -10.59 11.01 12.83
C ASN A 210 -9.86 12.37 12.79
N LEU A 211 -8.59 12.43 13.14
CA LEU A 211 -7.78 13.65 13.10
C LEU A 211 -7.05 13.83 11.78
N LEU A 212 -6.80 12.74 11.06
CA LEU A 212 -6.09 12.75 9.77
C LEU A 212 -6.95 13.38 8.65
N PHE A 213 -8.28 13.29 8.75
CA PHE A 213 -9.24 13.74 7.74
C PHE A 213 -10.05 14.96 8.18
N LYS A 214 -9.72 15.58 9.30
CA LYS A 214 -10.25 16.88 9.68
C LYS A 214 -9.34 17.98 9.14
N SER A 215 -9.78 18.63 8.07
CA SER A 215 -9.28 19.95 7.66
C SER A 215 -9.99 21.03 8.47
#